data_adb21dc28ce6fd073933971149ee94d1
#
_entry.id   adb21dc28ce6fd073933971149ee94d1
#
_cell.length_a   1.000
_cell.length_b   1.000
_cell.length_c   1.000
_cell.angle_alpha   90.00
_cell.angle_beta   90.00
_cell.angle_gamma   90.00
#
_symmetry.space_group_name_H-M   'P 1'
#
loop_
_entity.id
_entity.type
_entity.pdbx_description
1 polymer ?
#
loop_
_entity_poly.entity_id
_entity_poly.type
_entity_poly.pdbx_seq_one_letter_code
_entity_poly.pdbx_strand_id
1 'polypeptide(L)'
;MPVVFNRILSKACAPLACAATVVSLALAAPVAAQETAPLRGERYVPTIWVDPDGCEHWVMDDGAEGYMTTHMTPDGKPVCRRGQLCGMMPTDQFFATDGSAINAAGRKRLQEWFKSTMPGTRYFVVAGHTDSRASDEYNMALSKRRADAVAQVGRSVGARIRDIRAYGERSPRVPNRGAANRAQNRRVEIYCVSR
;
A
#
# COMPACT_ATOMS: atom_id res chain seq x y z
N MET A 1 -21.34 -34.49 31.92
CA MET A 1 -22.27 -34.57 33.10
C MET A 1 -23.46 -33.70 32.81
N PRO A 2 -24.62 -34.10 33.21
CA PRO A 2 -25.76 -34.28 32.31
C PRO A 2 -26.87 -33.24 32.55
N VAL A 3 -27.62 -33.01 31.48
CA VAL A 3 -29.09 -33.25 31.30
C VAL A 3 -29.98 -32.93 32.51
N VAL A 4 -30.98 -32.08 32.36
CA VAL A 4 -32.33 -32.35 32.87
C VAL A 4 -33.39 -31.77 31.93
N PHE A 5 -34.14 -32.71 31.41
CA PHE A 5 -35.47 -32.59 30.84
C PHE A 5 -36.50 -32.17 31.90
N ASN A 6 -37.44 -31.36 31.58
CA ASN A 6 -38.74 -31.44 32.25
C ASN A 6 -39.91 -31.16 31.31
N ARG A 7 -40.63 -32.24 31.08
CA ARG A 7 -42.01 -32.27 30.50
C ARG A 7 -42.98 -31.95 31.59
N ILE A 8 -43.99 -31.18 31.34
CA ILE A 8 -45.31 -31.34 31.98
C ILE A 8 -46.42 -31.21 30.96
N LEU A 9 -47.22 -32.25 30.84
CA LEU A 9 -48.52 -32.36 30.19
C LEU A 9 -49.58 -31.78 31.11
N SER A 10 -50.66 -31.23 30.51
CA SER A 10 -52.06 -31.58 30.81
C SER A 10 -53.00 -30.70 29.98
N LYS A 11 -53.74 -31.31 29.12
CA LYS A 11 -55.14 -31.75 29.18
C LYS A 11 -56.17 -30.60 29.03
N ALA A 12 -56.73 -30.55 27.85
CA ALA A 12 -58.14 -30.75 27.50
C ALA A 12 -59.19 -29.78 28.07
N CYS A 13 -59.89 -29.12 27.20
CA CYS A 13 -61.35 -29.23 27.03
C CYS A 13 -61.82 -28.34 25.88
N ALA A 14 -62.57 -28.92 24.93
CA ALA A 14 -63.42 -28.22 24.00
C ALA A 14 -64.78 -27.89 24.68
N PRO A 15 -65.52 -26.90 24.22
CA PRO A 15 -66.59 -27.27 23.29
C PRO A 15 -66.84 -26.29 22.13
N LEU A 16 -67.51 -26.85 21.16
CA LEU A 16 -68.14 -26.26 19.98
C LEU A 16 -68.85 -24.92 20.21
N ALA A 17 -68.66 -23.98 19.30
CA ALA A 17 -69.72 -23.04 18.93
C ALA A 17 -69.43 -22.49 17.50
N CYS A 18 -70.32 -22.88 16.65
CA CYS A 18 -70.91 -22.23 15.47
C CYS A 18 -70.10 -21.20 14.67
N ALA A 19 -70.03 -21.55 13.44
CA ALA A 19 -69.78 -20.83 12.22
C ALA A 19 -70.30 -19.40 12.13
N ALA A 20 -69.50 -18.51 11.68
CA ALA A 20 -69.84 -17.40 10.83
C ALA A 20 -68.73 -17.18 9.87
N THR A 21 -68.76 -17.71 8.67
CA THR A 21 -67.89 -17.43 7.57
C THR A 21 -68.13 -16.00 7.08
N VAL A 22 -67.34 -15.07 7.55
CA VAL A 22 -67.28 -13.74 6.94
C VAL A 22 -66.30 -13.86 5.75
N VAL A 23 -66.91 -13.91 4.54
CA VAL A 23 -66.20 -13.78 3.28
C VAL A 23 -65.69 -12.33 3.18
N SER A 24 -64.49 -12.07 3.62
CA SER A 24 -63.83 -10.78 3.37
C SER A 24 -63.42 -10.76 1.91
N LEU A 25 -64.08 -10.04 1.07
CA LEU A 25 -63.61 -9.64 -0.25
C LEU A 25 -62.42 -8.70 -0.01
N ALA A 26 -61.24 -9.23 -0.12
CA ALA A 26 -60.02 -8.40 -0.20
C ALA A 26 -60.05 -7.69 -1.56
N LEU A 27 -60.38 -6.41 -1.55
CA LEU A 27 -60.14 -5.51 -2.67
C LEU A 27 -58.59 -5.45 -2.85
N ALA A 28 -58.07 -6.15 -3.84
CA ALA A 28 -56.70 -6.02 -4.27
C ALA A 28 -56.51 -4.58 -4.80
N ALA A 29 -55.86 -3.75 -4.01
CA ALA A 29 -55.40 -2.45 -4.48
C ALA A 29 -54.41 -2.68 -5.64
N PRO A 30 -54.52 -1.93 -6.74
CA PRO A 30 -53.55 -2.03 -7.81
C PRO A 30 -52.15 -1.66 -7.24
N VAL A 31 -51.23 -2.58 -7.33
CA VAL A 31 -49.80 -2.28 -7.09
C VAL A 31 -49.43 -1.24 -8.12
N ALA A 32 -49.29 0.01 -7.68
CA ALA A 32 -48.70 1.05 -8.52
C ALA A 32 -47.34 0.56 -8.98
N ALA A 33 -47.19 0.38 -10.29
CA ALA A 33 -45.90 0.11 -10.87
C ALA A 33 -44.99 1.31 -10.49
N GLN A 34 -44.00 1.04 -9.66
CA GLN A 34 -42.95 2.02 -9.41
C GLN A 34 -42.29 2.28 -10.77
N GLU A 35 -42.51 3.49 -11.31
CA GLU A 35 -41.68 3.96 -12.42
C GLU A 35 -40.23 3.83 -11.99
N THR A 36 -39.52 2.88 -12.58
CA THR A 36 -38.09 2.79 -12.45
C THR A 36 -37.54 4.05 -13.07
N ALA A 37 -37.08 4.97 -12.24
CA ALA A 37 -36.33 6.14 -12.71
C ALA A 37 -35.24 5.63 -13.66
N PRO A 38 -35.05 6.26 -14.83
CA PRO A 38 -34.01 5.82 -15.74
C PRO A 38 -32.68 5.86 -14.98
N LEU A 39 -31.99 4.71 -14.93
CA LEU A 39 -30.67 4.60 -14.37
C LEU A 39 -29.80 5.64 -15.12
N ARG A 40 -29.57 6.78 -14.51
CA ARG A 40 -28.55 7.71 -14.98
C ARG A 40 -27.23 6.97 -14.80
N GLY A 41 -26.65 6.53 -15.90
CA GLY A 41 -25.31 5.98 -15.87
C GLY A 41 -24.39 6.98 -15.18
N GLU A 42 -23.83 6.58 -14.07
CA GLU A 42 -22.86 7.38 -13.35
C GLU A 42 -21.65 7.64 -14.27
N ARG A 43 -21.22 8.87 -14.32
CA ARG A 43 -20.14 9.27 -15.20
C ARG A 43 -18.83 9.12 -14.44
N TYR A 44 -18.28 7.93 -14.41
CA TYR A 44 -16.98 7.68 -13.83
C TYR A 44 -15.89 8.36 -14.67
N VAL A 45 -15.01 9.12 -14.00
CA VAL A 45 -13.80 9.64 -14.61
C VAL A 45 -12.65 8.70 -14.20
N PRO A 46 -12.18 7.83 -15.09
CA PRO A 46 -11.10 6.92 -14.75
C PRO A 46 -9.82 7.70 -14.53
N THR A 47 -9.19 7.50 -13.38
CA THR A 47 -7.86 8.01 -13.05
C THR A 47 -6.92 6.86 -12.73
N ILE A 48 -5.62 7.12 -12.76
CA ILE A 48 -4.60 6.14 -12.34
C ILE A 48 -4.01 6.60 -11.03
N TRP A 49 -4.16 5.76 -10.01
CA TRP A 49 -3.44 5.88 -8.76
C TRP A 49 -2.27 4.90 -8.74
N VAL A 50 -1.12 5.34 -8.22
CA VAL A 50 0.07 4.51 -8.07
C VAL A 50 0.27 4.26 -6.59
N ASP A 51 0.22 3.00 -6.19
CA ASP A 51 0.40 2.59 -4.80
C ASP A 51 1.84 2.85 -4.31
N PRO A 52 2.10 2.74 -3.00
CA PRO A 52 3.45 2.91 -2.45
C PRO A 52 4.49 1.95 -3.03
N ASP A 53 4.06 0.78 -3.50
CA ASP A 53 4.92 -0.21 -4.16
C ASP A 53 5.18 0.11 -5.63
N GLY A 54 4.56 1.15 -6.17
CA GLY A 54 4.72 1.63 -7.52
C GLY A 54 3.85 0.91 -8.55
N CYS A 55 2.84 0.15 -8.13
CA CYS A 55 1.90 -0.47 -9.03
C CYS A 55 0.74 0.47 -9.37
N GLU A 56 0.28 0.43 -10.61
CA GLU A 56 -0.82 1.26 -11.09
C GLU A 56 -2.16 0.59 -10.79
N HIS A 57 -3.11 1.40 -10.35
CA HIS A 57 -4.49 1.01 -10.14
C HIS A 57 -5.41 1.94 -10.91
N TRP A 58 -6.39 1.39 -11.57
CA TRP A 58 -7.51 2.16 -12.07
C TRP A 58 -8.39 2.56 -10.89
N VAL A 59 -8.61 3.84 -10.74
CA VAL A 59 -9.55 4.39 -9.77
C VAL A 59 -10.70 4.98 -10.57
N MET A 60 -11.89 4.51 -10.26
CA MET A 60 -13.16 5.05 -10.77
C MET A 60 -13.90 5.61 -9.58
N ASP A 61 -14.02 6.92 -9.53
CA ASP A 61 -14.62 7.67 -8.44
C ASP A 61 -15.58 8.70 -9.05
N ASP A 62 -16.81 8.70 -8.59
CA ASP A 62 -17.84 9.69 -8.96
C ASP A 62 -18.04 10.77 -7.88
N GLY A 63 -17.26 10.69 -6.80
CA GLY A 63 -17.35 11.57 -5.65
C GLY A 63 -18.27 11.11 -4.54
N ALA A 64 -19.01 10.02 -4.72
CA ALA A 64 -19.87 9.39 -3.71
C ALA A 64 -19.43 7.97 -3.39
N GLU A 65 -19.18 7.17 -4.41
CA GLU A 65 -18.67 5.81 -4.30
C GLU A 65 -17.56 5.62 -5.33
N GLY A 66 -16.51 4.92 -4.95
CA GLY A 66 -15.40 4.61 -5.83
C GLY A 66 -14.90 3.20 -5.64
N TYR A 67 -14.38 2.60 -6.66
CA TYR A 67 -13.66 1.34 -6.55
C TYR A 67 -12.33 1.38 -7.30
N MET A 68 -11.44 0.53 -6.87
CA MET A 68 -10.07 0.46 -7.38
C MET A 68 -9.79 -0.94 -7.89
N THR A 69 -9.22 -1.05 -9.07
CA THR A 69 -8.76 -2.31 -9.63
C THR A 69 -7.31 -2.20 -10.05
N THR A 70 -6.59 -3.32 -10.03
CA THR A 70 -5.21 -3.35 -10.52
C THR A 70 -5.19 -3.07 -12.02
N HIS A 71 -4.34 -2.13 -12.46
CA HIS A 71 -4.08 -1.93 -13.87
C HIS A 71 -3.24 -3.09 -14.40
N MET A 72 -3.80 -3.83 -15.34
CA MET A 72 -3.17 -5.02 -15.93
C MET A 72 -2.72 -4.73 -17.36
N THR A 73 -1.61 -5.35 -17.76
CA THR A 73 -1.20 -5.44 -19.16
C THR A 73 -2.09 -6.43 -19.92
N PRO A 74 -2.13 -6.43 -21.26
CA PRO A 74 -2.91 -7.39 -22.04
C PRO A 74 -2.59 -8.86 -21.77
N ASP A 75 -1.38 -9.17 -21.30
CA ASP A 75 -0.94 -10.50 -20.90
C ASP A 75 -1.22 -10.83 -19.40
N GLY A 76 -2.04 -10.02 -18.72
CA GLY A 76 -2.51 -10.26 -17.36
C GLY A 76 -1.49 -9.99 -16.26
N LYS A 77 -0.45 -9.21 -16.53
CA LYS A 77 0.52 -8.81 -15.50
C LYS A 77 0.19 -7.42 -14.94
N PRO A 78 0.36 -7.19 -13.63
CA PRO A 78 0.18 -5.85 -13.06
C PRO A 78 1.14 -4.84 -13.69
N VAL A 79 0.63 -3.68 -14.07
CA VAL A 79 1.47 -2.56 -14.50
C VAL A 79 2.07 -1.92 -13.26
N CYS A 80 3.30 -2.26 -12.98
CA CYS A 80 4.03 -1.69 -11.84
C CYS A 80 5.21 -0.88 -12.37
N ARG A 81 5.22 0.40 -12.07
CA ARG A 81 6.38 1.27 -12.29
C ARG A 81 7.36 1.13 -11.12
N ARG A 82 7.59 -0.10 -10.68
CA ARG A 82 8.60 -0.38 -9.68
C ARG A 82 9.94 0.03 -10.27
N GLY A 83 10.60 0.97 -9.61
CA GLY A 83 11.97 1.25 -9.96
C GLY A 83 12.79 -0.04 -9.82
N GLN A 84 13.56 -0.37 -10.83
CA GLN A 84 14.53 -1.45 -10.75
C GLN A 84 15.61 -1.04 -9.75
N LEU A 85 15.99 -1.90 -8.81
CA LEU A 85 17.11 -1.63 -7.92
C LEU A 85 18.38 -1.51 -8.78
N CYS A 86 18.89 -0.30 -8.91
CA CYS A 86 20.04 0.00 -9.76
C CYS A 86 21.29 0.43 -8.95
N GLY A 87 21.12 0.77 -7.68
CA GLY A 87 22.21 1.10 -6.78
C GLY A 87 21.93 0.66 -5.36
N MET A 88 22.95 0.13 -4.71
CA MET A 88 22.93 -0.20 -3.28
C MET A 88 24.21 0.31 -2.62
N MET A 89 24.03 1.11 -1.59
CA MET A 89 25.12 1.78 -0.90
C MET A 89 25.18 1.35 0.55
N PRO A 90 26.20 0.58 0.95
CA PRO A 90 26.44 0.28 2.36
C PRO A 90 26.69 1.58 3.13
N THR A 91 25.92 1.84 4.20
CA THR A 91 26.04 3.12 4.91
C THR A 91 27.40 3.33 5.55
N ASP A 92 28.07 2.26 5.98
CA ASP A 92 29.37 2.32 6.66
C ASP A 92 30.50 2.89 5.78
N GLN A 93 30.33 2.86 4.45
CA GLN A 93 31.30 3.42 3.51
C GLN A 93 31.09 4.91 3.20
N PHE A 94 29.90 5.43 3.46
CA PHE A 94 29.49 6.78 3.07
C PHE A 94 29.27 7.70 4.26
N PHE A 95 28.87 7.15 5.40
CA PHE A 95 28.49 7.89 6.60
C PHE A 95 29.36 7.45 7.79
N ALA A 96 29.59 8.38 8.72
CA ALA A 96 30.08 8.02 10.04
C ALA A 96 29.02 7.22 10.83
N THR A 97 29.43 6.52 11.88
CA THR A 97 28.53 5.81 12.78
C THR A 97 27.46 6.80 13.29
N ASP A 98 26.20 6.38 13.24
CA ASP A 98 25.00 7.18 13.57
C ASP A 98 24.89 8.53 12.83
N GLY A 99 25.77 8.77 11.87
CA GLY A 99 25.78 9.97 11.04
C GLY A 99 24.93 9.84 9.79
N SER A 100 24.61 11.01 9.21
CA SER A 100 23.96 11.15 7.89
C SER A 100 24.74 12.10 6.96
N ALA A 101 25.88 12.62 7.40
CA ALA A 101 26.75 13.42 6.55
C ALA A 101 27.62 12.52 5.66
N ILE A 102 27.56 12.74 4.34
CA ILE A 102 28.35 11.97 3.38
C ILE A 102 29.76 12.56 3.31
N ASN A 103 30.77 11.71 3.46
CA ASN A 103 32.16 12.11 3.33
C ASN A 103 32.52 12.54 1.88
N ALA A 104 33.60 13.30 1.70
CA ALA A 104 33.96 13.86 0.39
C ALA A 104 34.19 12.78 -0.70
N ALA A 105 34.85 11.69 -0.36
CA ALA A 105 35.07 10.58 -1.30
C ALA A 105 33.78 9.88 -1.70
N GLY A 106 32.88 9.66 -0.74
CA GLY A 106 31.52 9.11 -0.98
C GLY A 106 30.68 10.03 -1.85
N ARG A 107 30.72 11.33 -1.61
CA ARG A 107 30.02 12.33 -2.44
C ARG A 107 30.50 12.28 -3.89
N LYS A 108 31.81 12.25 -4.13
CA LYS A 108 32.37 12.15 -5.48
C LYS A 108 31.91 10.88 -6.19
N ARG A 109 32.02 9.71 -5.53
CA ARG A 109 31.55 8.42 -6.09
C ARG A 109 30.06 8.43 -6.41
N LEU A 110 29.24 9.00 -5.54
CA LEU A 110 27.80 9.13 -5.77
C LEU A 110 27.49 10.03 -6.97
N GLN A 111 28.17 11.16 -7.09
CA GLN A 111 28.00 12.07 -8.23
C GLN A 111 28.35 11.40 -9.55
N GLU A 112 29.46 10.67 -9.61
CA GLU A 112 29.88 9.92 -10.78
C GLU A 112 28.87 8.83 -11.13
N TRP A 113 28.42 8.08 -10.12
CA TRP A 113 27.41 7.04 -10.30
C TRP A 113 26.10 7.59 -10.84
N PHE A 114 25.56 8.67 -10.26
CA PHE A 114 24.34 9.30 -10.78
C PHE A 114 24.50 9.76 -12.22
N LYS A 115 25.63 10.42 -12.55
CA LYS A 115 25.92 10.88 -13.91
C LYS A 115 25.94 9.72 -14.91
N SER A 116 26.53 8.59 -14.56
CA SER A 116 26.60 7.41 -15.45
C SER A 116 25.25 6.71 -15.60
N THR A 117 24.36 6.80 -14.59
CA THR A 117 23.08 6.09 -14.56
C THR A 117 21.91 6.94 -15.12
N MET A 118 22.02 8.27 -15.12
CA MET A 118 21.00 9.18 -15.67
C MET A 118 20.60 8.88 -17.12
N PRO A 119 21.52 8.52 -18.05
CA PRO A 119 21.13 8.10 -19.37
C PRO A 119 20.21 6.87 -19.33
N GLY A 120 18.99 6.97 -19.84
CA GLY A 120 17.99 5.89 -19.77
C GLY A 120 17.11 5.89 -18.52
N THR A 121 17.43 6.67 -17.49
CA THR A 121 16.62 6.80 -16.28
C THR A 121 15.72 8.02 -16.34
N ARG A 122 14.41 7.82 -16.13
CA ARG A 122 13.42 8.91 -16.09
C ARG A 122 13.46 9.65 -14.76
N TYR A 123 13.52 8.89 -13.67
CA TYR A 123 13.68 9.39 -12.31
C TYR A 123 14.19 8.30 -11.37
N PHE A 124 14.66 8.73 -10.21
CA PHE A 124 15.15 7.88 -9.15
C PHE A 124 14.24 7.93 -7.92
N VAL A 125 14.18 6.82 -7.18
CA VAL A 125 13.62 6.72 -5.84
C VAL A 125 14.74 6.28 -4.91
N VAL A 126 14.89 6.95 -3.77
CA VAL A 126 15.96 6.65 -2.79
C VAL A 126 15.33 6.14 -1.51
N ALA A 127 15.76 4.99 -1.03
CA ALA A 127 15.22 4.34 0.16
C ALA A 127 16.31 4.08 1.21
N GLY A 128 16.09 4.55 2.43
CA GLY A 128 17.02 4.37 3.55
C GLY A 128 16.60 3.22 4.48
N HIS A 129 17.58 2.46 4.94
CA HIS A 129 17.39 1.34 5.86
C HIS A 129 18.43 1.38 6.98
N THR A 130 18.06 0.84 8.15
CA THR A 130 18.94 0.65 9.31
C THR A 130 18.96 -0.81 9.74
N ASP A 131 19.80 -1.11 10.71
CA ASP A 131 19.68 -2.33 11.52
C ASP A 131 18.75 -2.10 12.73
N SER A 132 18.49 -3.12 13.52
CA SER A 132 17.52 -3.14 14.64
C SER A 132 18.14 -2.80 16.01
N ARG A 133 19.21 -2.01 16.11
CA ARG A 133 19.88 -1.72 17.38
C ARG A 133 19.35 -0.54 18.16
N ALA A 134 18.55 0.33 17.54
CA ALA A 134 17.96 1.50 18.19
C ALA A 134 16.43 1.40 18.19
N SER A 135 15.74 2.42 18.72
CA SER A 135 14.28 2.46 18.64
C SER A 135 13.79 2.62 17.19
N ASP A 136 12.58 2.17 16.92
CA ASP A 136 11.98 2.26 15.58
C ASP A 136 11.89 3.73 15.11
N GLU A 137 11.49 4.65 16.00
CA GLU A 137 11.39 6.06 15.67
C GLU A 137 12.76 6.66 15.32
N TYR A 138 13.80 6.31 16.08
CA TYR A 138 15.16 6.75 15.79
C TYR A 138 15.62 6.19 14.44
N ASN A 139 15.40 4.90 14.19
CA ASN A 139 15.77 4.21 12.96
C ASN A 139 15.03 4.78 11.74
N MET A 140 13.74 5.10 11.87
CA MET A 140 12.98 5.79 10.83
C MET A 140 13.57 7.16 10.52
N ALA A 141 13.87 7.96 11.53
CA ALA A 141 14.46 9.28 11.35
C ALA A 141 15.89 9.21 10.75
N LEU A 142 16.70 8.26 11.20
CA LEU A 142 18.08 8.09 10.69
C LEU A 142 18.08 7.62 9.23
N SER A 143 17.24 6.64 8.90
CA SER A 143 17.11 6.15 7.52
C SER A 143 16.64 7.25 6.57
N LYS A 144 15.70 8.11 7.02
CA LYS A 144 15.26 9.27 6.25
C LYS A 144 16.40 10.26 6.01
N ARG A 145 17.12 10.67 7.04
CA ARG A 145 18.23 11.62 6.90
C ARG A 145 19.32 11.10 5.94
N ARG A 146 19.61 9.80 5.96
CA ARG A 146 20.58 9.17 5.05
C ARG A 146 20.09 9.15 3.61
N ALA A 147 18.82 8.80 3.40
CA ALA A 147 18.20 8.85 2.08
C ALA A 147 18.15 10.28 1.53
N ASP A 148 17.79 11.26 2.36
CA ASP A 148 17.82 12.70 1.99
C ASP A 148 19.21 13.16 1.57
N ALA A 149 20.25 12.77 2.30
CA ALA A 149 21.63 13.14 1.97
C ALA A 149 22.08 12.56 0.62
N VAL A 150 21.75 11.29 0.32
CA VAL A 150 22.02 10.67 -0.98
C VAL A 150 21.24 11.36 -2.09
N ALA A 151 19.95 11.63 -1.87
CA ALA A 151 19.08 12.33 -2.81
C ALA A 151 19.61 13.75 -3.12
N GLN A 152 20.11 14.46 -2.12
CA GLN A 152 20.70 15.78 -2.30
C GLN A 152 21.96 15.74 -3.20
N VAL A 153 22.82 14.72 -3.04
CA VAL A 153 23.95 14.51 -3.94
C VAL A 153 23.48 14.23 -5.37
N GLY A 154 22.47 13.40 -5.56
CA GLY A 154 21.88 13.14 -6.88
C GLY A 154 21.35 14.43 -7.53
N ARG A 155 20.57 15.21 -6.78
CA ARG A 155 20.03 16.50 -7.25
C ARG A 155 21.13 17.50 -7.64
N SER A 156 22.27 17.49 -6.92
CA SER A 156 23.39 18.40 -7.21
C SER A 156 24.05 18.17 -8.58
N VAL A 157 23.83 17.01 -9.18
CA VAL A 157 24.30 16.66 -10.53
C VAL A 157 23.17 16.57 -11.57
N GLY A 158 21.96 17.00 -11.22
CA GLY A 158 20.82 17.05 -12.14
C GLY A 158 19.95 15.78 -12.16
N ALA A 159 20.20 14.81 -11.24
CA ALA A 159 19.34 13.62 -11.16
C ALA A 159 17.93 13.98 -10.65
N ARG A 160 16.92 13.45 -11.32
CA ARG A 160 15.51 13.66 -10.96
C ARG A 160 15.12 12.68 -9.85
N ILE A 161 15.20 13.12 -8.60
CA ILE A 161 14.75 12.33 -7.46
C ILE A 161 13.27 12.61 -7.23
N ARG A 162 12.41 11.62 -7.51
CA ARG A 162 10.95 11.75 -7.38
C ARG A 162 10.45 11.45 -5.98
N ASP A 163 11.05 10.46 -5.32
CA ASP A 163 10.58 10.00 -4.03
C ASP A 163 11.76 9.63 -3.11
N ILE A 164 11.57 9.83 -1.80
CA ILE A 164 12.54 9.48 -0.76
C ILE A 164 11.79 8.71 0.31
N ARG A 165 12.18 7.47 0.51
CA ARG A 165 11.54 6.54 1.43
C ARG A 165 12.43 6.26 2.62
N ALA A 166 11.82 6.11 3.78
CA ALA A 166 12.46 5.68 5.00
C ALA A 166 11.79 4.41 5.50
N TYR A 167 12.56 3.38 5.69
CA TYR A 167 12.05 2.10 6.18
C TYR A 167 12.57 1.76 7.58
N GLY A 168 13.56 2.51 8.08
CA GLY A 168 14.19 2.15 9.35
C GLY A 168 14.66 0.71 9.33
N GLU A 169 14.31 -0.04 10.36
CA GLU A 169 14.59 -1.48 10.48
C GLU A 169 13.47 -2.39 9.93
N ARG A 170 12.34 -1.80 9.47
CA ARG A 170 11.11 -2.51 9.11
C ARG A 170 11.22 -3.34 7.83
N SER A 171 12.28 -3.13 7.04
CA SER A 171 12.49 -3.86 5.79
C SER A 171 13.93 -4.41 5.73
N PRO A 172 14.26 -5.42 6.56
CA PRO A 172 15.58 -6.00 6.59
C PRO A 172 15.81 -6.88 5.35
N ARG A 173 17.00 -6.78 4.77
CA ARG A 173 17.41 -7.65 3.65
C ARG A 173 17.78 -9.05 4.13
N VAL A 174 18.37 -9.12 5.30
CA VAL A 174 18.74 -10.36 5.99
C VAL A 174 18.34 -10.27 7.46
N PRO A 175 18.14 -11.40 8.16
CA PRO A 175 17.84 -11.37 9.59
C PRO A 175 18.87 -10.54 10.36
N ASN A 176 18.44 -9.72 11.31
CA ASN A 176 19.30 -8.82 12.11
C ASN A 176 20.18 -9.55 13.15
N ARG A 177 20.68 -10.74 12.82
CA ARG A 177 21.51 -11.58 13.67
C ARG A 177 22.99 -11.42 13.31
N GLY A 178 23.82 -11.13 14.31
CA GLY A 178 25.26 -10.94 14.11
C GLY A 178 25.62 -9.60 13.42
N ALA A 179 26.89 -9.22 13.51
CA ALA A 179 27.38 -7.94 13.02
C ALA A 179 27.36 -7.85 11.47
N ALA A 180 27.70 -8.95 10.80
CA ALA A 180 27.75 -9.01 9.34
C ALA A 180 26.37 -8.79 8.70
N ASN A 181 25.33 -9.43 9.24
CA ASN A 181 23.96 -9.26 8.72
C ASN A 181 23.45 -7.84 8.99
N ARG A 182 23.70 -7.29 10.18
CA ARG A 182 23.33 -5.91 10.48
C ARG A 182 24.02 -4.92 9.55
N ALA A 183 25.27 -5.16 9.17
CA ALA A 183 25.98 -4.32 8.19
C ALA A 183 25.29 -4.35 6.80
N GLN A 184 24.75 -5.49 6.38
CA GLN A 184 23.99 -5.59 5.13
C GLN A 184 22.64 -4.86 5.21
N ASN A 185 22.03 -4.77 6.38
CA ASN A 185 20.78 -4.05 6.58
C ASN A 185 20.98 -2.54 6.61
N ARG A 186 22.14 -2.05 7.07
CA ARG A 186 22.50 -0.62 7.04
C ARG A 186 22.87 -0.19 5.61
N ARG A 187 21.87 0.19 4.82
CA ARG A 187 22.05 0.53 3.41
C ARG A 187 21.13 1.66 2.96
N VAL A 188 21.51 2.27 1.85
CA VAL A 188 20.60 3.10 1.05
C VAL A 188 20.46 2.43 -0.31
N GLU A 189 19.23 2.19 -0.70
CA GLU A 189 18.86 1.64 -2.00
C GLU A 189 18.45 2.76 -2.94
N ILE A 190 18.83 2.65 -4.20
CA ILE A 190 18.44 3.58 -5.25
C ILE A 190 17.75 2.77 -6.34
N TYR A 191 16.52 3.15 -6.64
CA TYR A 191 15.73 2.54 -7.68
C TYR A 191 15.69 3.47 -8.90
N CYS A 192 15.93 2.91 -10.06
CA CYS A 192 15.82 3.59 -11.34
C CYS A 192 14.48 3.25 -11.99
N VAL A 193 13.76 4.26 -12.41
CA VAL A 193 12.59 4.07 -13.26
C VAL A 193 12.98 4.49 -14.67
N SER A 194 12.95 3.55 -15.62
CA SER A 194 13.29 3.79 -17.02
C SER A 194 12.28 4.72 -17.72
N ARG A 195 12.70 5.25 -18.86
CA ARG A 195 11.86 6.05 -19.75
C ARG A 195 10.87 5.18 -20.50
#